data_a07b8d24aecfff9ef27757eb160741ab
#
_entry.id   a07b8d24aecfff9ef27757eb160741ab
#
_cell.length_a   1.000
_cell.length_b   1.000
_cell.length_c   1.000
_cell.angle_alpha   90.00
_cell.angle_beta   90.00
_cell.angle_gamma   90.00
#
_symmetry.space_group_name_H-M   'P 1'
#
loop_
_entity.id
_entity.type
_entity.pdbx_description
1 polymer ?
#
loop_
_entity_poly.entity_id
_entity_poly.type
_entity_poly.pdbx_seq_one_letter_code
_entity_poly.pdbx_strand_id
1 'polypeptide(L)'
;MNSKSTVKEFLEKLGTVLALLILIVVFWAVMPDKFPRIGNIMNILKQASINCLIASGMLCALITAGIDLSVGSNCVLCTCTIGVLLQNFGITNGFILAIAGLAVSTFAGFINGTLLTRLDLPHPFVSTMGMKNVLLGVALVITGSKSIGFTNMGVDGLMWIG
;
A
#
# COMPACT_ATOMS: atom_id res chain seq x y z
N MET A 1 -2.85 14.01 41.63
CA MET A 1 -2.59 13.17 40.42
C MET A 1 -3.75 12.17 40.32
N ASN A 2 -4.63 12.34 39.32
CA ASN A 2 -5.94 11.67 39.29
C ASN A 2 -5.79 10.26 38.72
N SER A 3 -5.86 9.23 39.55
CA SER A 3 -5.83 7.80 39.17
C SER A 3 -6.88 7.42 38.08
N LYS A 4 -7.97 8.17 38.01
CA LYS A 4 -9.03 7.95 36.98
C LYS A 4 -8.62 8.34 35.58
N SER A 5 -7.68 9.30 35.40
CA SER A 5 -7.19 9.69 34.06
C SER A 5 -6.26 8.62 33.47
N THR A 6 -5.44 8.01 34.31
CA THR A 6 -4.48 6.97 33.91
C THR A 6 -5.19 5.68 33.47
N VAL A 7 -6.27 5.30 34.16
CA VAL A 7 -7.06 4.11 33.79
C VAL A 7 -7.84 4.34 32.49
N LYS A 8 -8.37 5.55 32.27
CA LYS A 8 -9.08 5.89 31.05
C LYS A 8 -8.13 5.91 29.84
N GLU A 9 -6.96 6.52 29.96
CA GLU A 9 -5.93 6.53 28.92
C GLU A 9 -5.39 5.12 28.62
N PHE A 10 -5.28 4.28 29.63
CA PHE A 10 -4.88 2.88 29.48
C PHE A 10 -5.96 2.07 28.76
N LEU A 11 -7.24 2.27 29.10
CA LEU A 11 -8.37 1.63 28.43
C LEU A 11 -8.55 2.11 26.99
N GLU A 12 -8.29 3.38 26.68
CA GLU A 12 -8.32 3.91 25.31
C GLU A 12 -7.19 3.31 24.45
N LYS A 13 -6.01 3.12 25.01
CA LYS A 13 -4.89 2.43 24.33
C LYS A 13 -5.14 0.93 24.17
N LEU A 14 -5.78 0.30 25.14
CA LEU A 14 -6.17 -1.11 25.08
C LEU A 14 -7.37 -1.35 24.15
N GLY A 15 -8.17 -0.34 23.86
CA GLY A 15 -9.37 -0.46 23.04
C GLY A 15 -9.07 -1.04 21.64
N THR A 16 -8.01 -0.57 21.01
CA THR A 16 -7.59 -1.07 19.70
C THR A 16 -7.11 -2.53 19.75
N VAL A 17 -6.36 -2.88 20.80
CA VAL A 17 -5.87 -4.26 20.99
C VAL A 17 -7.03 -5.19 21.33
N LEU A 18 -7.96 -4.75 22.18
CA LEU A 18 -9.18 -5.50 22.50
C LEU A 18 -10.06 -5.72 21.27
N ALA A 19 -10.25 -4.68 20.44
CA ALA A 19 -10.99 -4.81 19.18
C ALA A 19 -10.33 -5.83 18.26
N LEU A 20 -9.00 -5.82 18.15
CA LEU A 20 -8.26 -6.81 17.35
C LEU A 20 -8.45 -8.23 17.91
N LEU A 21 -8.35 -8.42 19.23
CA LEU A 21 -8.54 -9.72 19.86
C LEU A 21 -9.98 -10.24 19.68
N ILE A 22 -10.97 -9.37 19.81
CA ILE A 22 -12.37 -9.73 19.55
C ILE A 22 -12.55 -10.18 18.10
N LEU A 23 -11.98 -9.45 17.12
CA LEU A 23 -12.03 -9.83 15.72
C LEU A 23 -11.38 -11.20 15.48
N ILE A 24 -10.22 -11.46 16.07
CA ILE A 24 -9.54 -12.76 15.96
C ILE A 24 -10.43 -13.88 16.50
N VAL A 25 -11.04 -13.70 17.68
CA VAL A 25 -11.92 -14.68 18.28
C VAL A 25 -13.18 -14.91 17.44
N VAL A 26 -13.79 -13.85 16.92
CA VAL A 26 -14.96 -13.92 16.05
C VAL A 26 -14.64 -14.70 14.77
N PHE A 27 -13.54 -14.35 14.08
CA PHE A 27 -13.16 -15.08 12.85
C PHE A 27 -12.78 -16.53 13.12
N TRP A 28 -12.16 -16.81 14.25
CA TRP A 28 -11.88 -18.19 14.66
C TRP A 28 -13.17 -18.97 14.90
N ALA A 29 -14.16 -18.38 15.57
CA ALA A 29 -15.44 -19.03 15.83
C ALA A 29 -16.28 -19.25 14.57
N VAL A 30 -16.25 -18.28 13.63
CA VAL A 30 -17.03 -18.36 12.38
C VAL A 30 -16.37 -19.26 11.33
N MET A 31 -15.03 -19.31 11.29
CA MET A 31 -14.26 -20.06 10.29
C MET A 31 -13.15 -20.91 10.94
N PRO A 32 -13.49 -21.89 11.81
CA PRO A 32 -12.48 -22.64 12.57
C PRO A 32 -11.53 -23.44 11.68
N ASP A 33 -12.00 -23.90 10.51
CA ASP A 33 -11.21 -24.72 9.59
C ASP A 33 -10.33 -23.93 8.63
N LYS A 34 -10.56 -22.62 8.49
CA LYS A 34 -9.85 -21.77 7.52
C LYS A 34 -8.97 -20.73 8.20
N PHE A 35 -9.51 -20.05 9.21
CA PHE A 35 -8.84 -18.91 9.84
C PHE A 35 -7.51 -19.28 10.52
N PRO A 36 -7.41 -20.35 11.36
CA PRO A 36 -6.19 -20.70 12.08
C PRO A 36 -5.18 -21.48 11.23
N ARG A 37 -5.45 -21.72 9.93
CA ARG A 37 -4.49 -22.43 9.07
C ARG A 37 -3.22 -21.62 8.91
N ILE A 38 -2.07 -22.29 9.00
CA ILE A 38 -0.74 -21.68 8.84
C ILE A 38 -0.65 -20.87 7.54
N GLY A 39 -1.19 -21.41 6.43
CA GLY A 39 -1.22 -20.69 5.15
C GLY A 39 -1.98 -19.37 5.21
N ASN A 40 -3.11 -19.30 5.95
CA ASN A 40 -3.86 -18.06 6.13
C ASN A 40 -3.10 -17.08 7.02
N ILE A 41 -2.48 -17.56 8.10
CA ILE A 41 -1.66 -16.72 8.99
C ILE A 41 -0.48 -16.12 8.21
N MET A 42 0.20 -16.93 7.40
CA MET A 42 1.29 -16.43 6.54
C MET A 42 0.82 -15.39 5.54
N ASN A 43 -0.36 -15.56 4.93
CA ASN A 43 -0.95 -14.57 4.04
C ASN A 43 -1.29 -13.25 4.77
N ILE A 44 -1.82 -13.33 5.98
CA ILE A 44 -2.08 -12.14 6.83
C ILE A 44 -0.78 -11.42 7.13
N LEU A 45 0.28 -12.15 7.52
CA LEU A 45 1.58 -11.56 7.82
C LEU A 45 2.22 -10.91 6.57
N LYS A 46 2.13 -11.54 5.41
CA LYS A 46 2.59 -10.96 4.14
C LYS A 46 1.85 -9.65 3.82
N GLN A 47 0.53 -9.64 3.91
CA GLN A 47 -0.25 -8.41 3.68
C GLN A 47 0.05 -7.33 4.73
N ALA A 48 0.21 -7.70 5.99
CA ALA A 48 0.56 -6.79 7.06
C ALA A 48 1.95 -6.17 6.84
N SER A 49 2.94 -6.94 6.37
CA SER A 49 4.28 -6.41 6.08
C SER A 49 4.28 -5.40 4.94
N ILE A 50 3.53 -5.63 3.87
CA ILE A 50 3.36 -4.69 2.77
C ILE A 50 2.70 -3.39 3.27
N ASN A 51 1.61 -3.52 4.03
CA ASN A 51 0.91 -2.37 4.60
C ASN A 51 1.79 -1.58 5.58
N CYS A 52 2.64 -2.26 6.36
CA CYS A 52 3.58 -1.63 7.27
C CYS A 52 4.63 -0.80 6.51
N LEU A 53 5.12 -1.31 5.39
CA LEU A 53 6.05 -0.60 4.52
C LEU A 53 5.41 0.66 3.92
N ILE A 54 4.19 0.55 3.42
CA ILE A 54 3.41 1.69 2.90
C ILE A 54 3.15 2.71 4.01
N ALA A 55 2.75 2.25 5.19
CA ALA A 55 2.48 3.10 6.35
C ALA A 55 3.72 3.87 6.82
N SER A 56 4.91 3.26 6.75
CA SER A 56 6.16 3.95 7.09
C SER A 56 6.48 5.11 6.14
N GLY A 57 6.24 4.92 4.84
CA GLY A 57 6.33 6.00 3.85
C GLY A 57 5.29 7.10 4.08
N MET A 58 4.05 6.72 4.40
CA MET A 58 2.96 7.64 4.70
C MET A 58 3.21 8.45 5.99
N LEU A 59 3.92 7.85 6.97
CA LEU A 59 4.32 8.56 8.19
C LEU A 59 5.22 9.76 7.88
N CYS A 60 6.13 9.64 6.91
CA CYS A 60 6.97 10.75 6.47
C CYS A 60 6.13 11.92 5.92
N ALA A 61 5.07 11.61 5.15
CA ALA A 61 4.14 12.62 4.65
C ALA A 61 3.34 13.28 5.79
N LEU A 62 2.90 12.49 6.78
CA LEU A 62 2.16 13.01 7.94
C LEU A 62 2.99 13.96 8.81
N ILE A 63 4.29 13.68 8.99
CA ILE A 63 5.21 14.56 9.76
C ILE A 63 5.34 15.94 9.09
N THR A 64 5.24 16.03 7.77
CA THR A 64 5.25 17.28 7.01
C THR A 64 3.87 17.94 6.91
N ALA A 65 2.93 17.57 7.79
CA ALA A 65 1.57 18.10 7.87
C ALA A 65 0.70 17.84 6.63
N GLY A 66 1.02 16.80 5.85
CA GLY A 66 0.26 16.41 4.67
C GLY A 66 -0.37 15.03 4.80
N ILE A 67 -1.64 14.89 4.40
CA ILE A 67 -2.25 13.58 4.16
C ILE A 67 -2.07 13.27 2.67
N ASP A 68 -1.30 12.23 2.36
CA ASP A 68 -1.10 11.80 0.98
C ASP A 68 -2.12 10.72 0.59
N LEU A 69 -3.16 11.12 -0.14
CA LEU A 69 -4.18 10.21 -0.67
C LEU A 69 -3.73 9.50 -1.96
N SER A 70 -2.59 9.88 -2.54
CA SER A 70 -2.11 9.32 -3.79
C SER A 70 -1.32 8.01 -3.63
N VAL A 71 -0.92 7.66 -2.41
CA VAL A 71 -0.08 6.47 -2.11
C VAL A 71 -0.66 5.19 -2.69
N GLY A 72 -1.96 4.93 -2.49
CA GLY A 72 -2.63 3.74 -3.03
C GLY A 72 -2.63 3.70 -4.56
N SER A 73 -2.89 4.83 -5.21
CA SER A 73 -2.87 4.91 -6.69
C SER A 73 -1.46 4.83 -7.26
N ASN A 74 -0.46 5.29 -6.52
CA ASN A 74 0.94 5.11 -6.87
C ASN A 74 1.35 3.62 -6.85
N CYS A 75 0.89 2.87 -5.85
CA CYS A 75 1.06 1.41 -5.81
C CYS A 75 0.38 0.73 -7.01
N VAL A 76 -0.84 1.15 -7.37
CA VAL A 76 -1.55 0.63 -8.55
C VAL A 76 -0.76 0.92 -9.83
N LEU A 77 -0.29 2.16 -10.02
CA LEU A 77 0.51 2.51 -11.20
C LEU A 77 1.80 1.69 -11.28
N CYS A 78 2.51 1.52 -10.16
CA CYS A 78 3.70 0.68 -10.07
C CYS A 78 3.40 -0.76 -10.52
N THR A 79 2.36 -1.36 -9.96
CA THR A 79 1.95 -2.74 -10.28
C THR A 79 1.52 -2.87 -11.73
N CYS A 80 0.75 -1.91 -12.26
CA CYS A 80 0.35 -1.89 -13.67
C CYS A 80 1.56 -1.76 -14.61
N THR A 81 2.54 -0.91 -14.25
CA THR A 81 3.77 -0.77 -15.04
C THR A 81 4.55 -2.08 -15.09
N ILE A 82 4.76 -2.72 -13.94
CA ILE A 82 5.42 -4.03 -13.87
C ILE A 82 4.66 -5.06 -14.72
N GLY A 83 3.34 -5.09 -14.62
CA GLY A 83 2.51 -6.02 -15.38
C GLY A 83 2.57 -5.79 -16.88
N VAL A 84 2.57 -4.54 -17.34
CA VAL A 84 2.73 -4.20 -18.77
C VAL A 84 4.11 -4.62 -19.29
N LEU A 85 5.19 -4.36 -18.54
CA LEU A 85 6.53 -4.78 -18.90
C LEU A 85 6.65 -6.30 -19.02
N LEU A 86 6.02 -7.01 -18.10
CA LEU A 86 6.00 -8.47 -18.10
C LEU A 86 5.17 -9.03 -19.25
N GLN A 87 3.95 -8.52 -19.50
CA GLN A 87 3.02 -9.06 -20.48
C GLN A 87 3.31 -8.64 -21.92
N ASN A 88 3.61 -7.34 -22.12
CA ASN A 88 3.71 -6.79 -23.47
C ASN A 88 5.16 -6.82 -23.99
N PHE A 89 6.14 -6.73 -23.08
CA PHE A 89 7.56 -6.68 -23.46
C PHE A 89 8.30 -7.98 -23.11
N GLY A 90 7.65 -8.93 -22.42
CA GLY A 90 8.26 -10.21 -22.08
C GLY A 90 9.45 -10.11 -21.12
N ILE A 91 9.54 -9.02 -20.34
CA ILE A 91 10.63 -8.81 -19.37
C ILE A 91 10.35 -9.65 -18.14
N THR A 92 11.04 -10.77 -17.97
CA THR A 92 10.88 -11.69 -16.83
C THR A 92 11.88 -11.44 -15.70
N ASN A 93 12.90 -10.62 -15.93
CA ASN A 93 13.93 -10.32 -14.93
C ASN A 93 13.34 -9.47 -13.80
N GLY A 94 13.17 -10.09 -12.63
CA GLY A 94 12.55 -9.45 -11.46
C GLY A 94 13.29 -8.20 -10.97
N PHE A 95 14.61 -8.13 -11.14
CA PHE A 95 15.39 -6.97 -10.74
C PHE A 95 15.09 -5.75 -11.64
N ILE A 96 14.97 -5.97 -12.95
CA ILE A 96 14.58 -4.92 -13.90
C ILE A 96 13.17 -4.43 -13.61
N LEU A 97 12.23 -5.35 -13.35
CA LEU A 97 10.85 -5.02 -12.99
C LEU A 97 10.77 -4.21 -11.69
N ALA A 98 11.55 -4.58 -10.68
CA ALA A 98 11.62 -3.85 -9.42
C ALA A 98 12.16 -2.43 -9.60
N ILE A 99 13.24 -2.25 -10.36
CA ILE A 99 13.80 -0.93 -10.67
C ILE A 99 12.80 -0.09 -11.44
N ALA A 100 12.14 -0.65 -12.44
CA ALA A 100 11.12 0.07 -13.23
C ALA A 100 9.95 0.53 -12.35
N GLY A 101 9.44 -0.33 -11.48
CA GLY A 101 8.38 0.01 -10.54
C GLY A 101 8.81 1.12 -9.56
N LEU A 102 10.02 1.01 -9.00
CA LEU A 102 10.59 2.04 -8.12
C LEU A 102 10.78 3.38 -8.85
N ALA A 103 11.28 3.36 -10.08
CA ALA A 103 11.50 4.57 -10.87
C ALA A 103 10.17 5.30 -11.14
N VAL A 104 9.14 4.58 -11.57
CA VAL A 104 7.80 5.16 -11.83
C VAL A 104 7.19 5.72 -10.56
N SER A 105 7.25 4.97 -9.45
CA SER A 105 6.72 5.42 -8.16
C SER A 105 7.45 6.64 -7.61
N THR A 106 8.77 6.67 -7.73
CA THR A 106 9.62 7.80 -7.32
C THR A 106 9.32 9.03 -8.17
N PHE A 107 9.18 8.87 -9.48
CA PHE A 107 8.85 9.96 -10.38
C PHE A 107 7.46 10.55 -10.08
N ALA A 108 6.46 9.71 -9.84
CA ALA A 108 5.12 10.14 -9.43
C ALA A 108 5.16 10.90 -8.09
N GLY A 109 5.91 10.39 -7.11
CA GLY A 109 6.11 11.05 -5.82
C GLY A 109 6.84 12.40 -5.97
N PHE A 110 7.85 12.47 -6.83
CA PHE A 110 8.58 13.71 -7.13
C PHE A 110 7.66 14.77 -7.74
N ILE A 111 6.80 14.38 -8.69
CA ILE A 111 5.81 15.31 -9.27
C ILE A 111 4.86 15.81 -8.19
N ASN A 112 4.29 14.90 -7.38
CA ASN A 112 3.36 15.27 -6.32
C ASN A 112 4.01 16.19 -5.28
N GLY A 113 5.22 15.89 -4.85
CA GLY A 113 6.00 16.73 -3.93
C GLY A 113 6.32 18.11 -4.50
N THR A 114 6.66 18.18 -5.80
CA THR A 114 6.92 19.44 -6.50
C THR A 114 5.66 20.31 -6.61
N LEU A 115 4.51 19.68 -6.93
CA LEU A 115 3.23 20.39 -6.97
C LEU A 115 2.87 20.98 -5.59
N LEU A 116 3.10 20.22 -4.52
CA LEU A 116 2.84 20.66 -3.16
C LEU A 116 3.71 21.83 -2.73
N THR A 117 5.01 21.80 -3.07
CA THR A 117 6.00 22.77 -2.59
C THR A 117 6.11 24.02 -3.46
N ARG A 118 5.79 23.93 -4.76
CA ARG A 118 5.98 25.02 -5.73
C ARG A 118 4.70 25.81 -6.02
N LEU A 119 3.51 25.18 -5.88
CA LEU A 119 2.25 25.84 -6.21
C LEU A 119 1.56 26.47 -4.99
N ASP A 120 2.20 26.46 -3.82
CA ASP A 120 1.64 27.03 -2.57
C ASP A 120 0.15 26.68 -2.36
N LEU A 121 -0.19 25.41 -2.65
CA LEU A 121 -1.57 24.97 -2.54
C LEU A 121 -2.03 25.05 -1.08
N PRO A 122 -3.21 25.62 -0.82
CA PRO A 122 -3.67 25.88 0.53
C PRO A 122 -3.79 24.64 1.40
N HIS A 123 -3.95 23.46 0.78
CA HIS A 123 -4.01 22.18 1.48
C HIS A 123 -3.40 21.05 0.65
N PRO A 124 -2.51 20.23 1.24
CA PRO A 124 -1.92 19.04 0.60
C PRO A 124 -2.96 18.05 0.08
N PHE A 125 -4.12 18.00 0.72
CA PHE A 125 -5.26 17.15 0.36
C PHE A 125 -5.72 17.35 -1.09
N VAL A 126 -5.79 18.59 -1.58
CA VAL A 126 -6.28 18.89 -2.94
C VAL A 126 -5.30 18.35 -3.98
N SER A 127 -3.99 18.57 -3.78
CA SER A 127 -2.96 18.06 -4.68
C SER A 127 -2.94 16.53 -4.73
N THR A 128 -2.93 15.89 -3.56
CA THR A 128 -2.84 14.42 -3.48
C THR A 128 -4.10 13.73 -4.00
N MET A 129 -5.28 14.35 -3.82
CA MET A 129 -6.54 13.85 -4.39
C MET A 129 -6.56 13.98 -5.93
N GLY A 130 -6.06 15.10 -6.46
CA GLY A 130 -5.88 15.28 -7.90
C GLY A 130 -4.90 14.25 -8.47
N MET A 131 -3.72 14.12 -7.84
CA MET A 131 -2.70 13.16 -8.24
C MET A 131 -3.19 11.72 -8.18
N LYS A 132 -3.98 11.35 -7.17
CA LYS A 132 -4.64 10.04 -7.11
C LYS A 132 -5.38 9.70 -8.40
N ASN A 133 -6.20 10.61 -8.89
CA ASN A 133 -6.99 10.39 -10.10
C ASN A 133 -6.11 10.36 -11.37
N VAL A 134 -5.09 11.22 -11.42
CA VAL A 134 -4.13 11.23 -12.54
C VAL A 134 -3.39 9.90 -12.62
N LEU A 135 -2.85 9.39 -11.50
CA LEU A 135 -2.12 8.13 -11.47
C LEU A 135 -3.00 6.93 -11.84
N LEU A 136 -4.26 6.90 -11.38
CA LEU A 136 -5.22 5.88 -11.79
C LEU A 136 -5.55 5.97 -13.28
N GLY A 137 -5.74 7.19 -13.81
CA GLY A 137 -5.95 7.42 -15.23
C GLY A 137 -4.78 6.93 -16.08
N VAL A 138 -3.54 7.25 -15.67
CA VAL A 138 -2.32 6.75 -16.34
C VAL A 138 -2.26 5.24 -16.29
N ALA A 139 -2.55 4.62 -15.13
CA ALA A 139 -2.58 3.17 -14.99
C ALA A 139 -3.58 2.52 -15.97
N LEU A 140 -4.78 3.08 -16.12
CA LEU A 140 -5.79 2.62 -17.07
C LEU A 140 -5.34 2.76 -18.52
N VAL A 141 -4.68 3.86 -18.86
CA VAL A 141 -4.17 4.10 -20.22
C VAL A 141 -3.09 3.08 -20.59
N ILE A 142 -2.09 2.87 -19.73
CA ILE A 142 -0.99 1.94 -20.03
C ILE A 142 -1.42 0.48 -20.08
N THR A 143 -2.49 0.12 -19.34
CA THR A 143 -3.06 -1.25 -19.35
C THR A 143 -4.12 -1.44 -20.44
N GLY A 144 -4.50 -0.37 -21.15
CA GLY A 144 -5.64 -0.40 -22.07
C GLY A 144 -6.95 -0.75 -21.39
N SER A 145 -7.11 -0.37 -20.10
CA SER A 145 -8.26 -0.70 -19.24
C SER A 145 -8.50 -2.20 -19.07
N LYS A 146 -7.45 -3.02 -19.29
CA LYS A 146 -7.51 -4.48 -19.09
C LYS A 146 -6.97 -4.85 -17.72
N SER A 147 -7.56 -5.88 -17.13
CA SER A 147 -7.02 -6.47 -15.90
C SER A 147 -5.71 -7.20 -16.19
N ILE A 148 -4.68 -6.91 -15.40
CA ILE A 148 -3.39 -7.59 -15.48
C ILE A 148 -3.38 -8.69 -14.43
N GLY A 149 -3.31 -9.95 -14.88
CA GLY A 149 -3.13 -11.11 -14.01
C GLY A 149 -1.66 -11.51 -13.97
N PHE A 150 -1.14 -11.75 -12.79
CA PHE A 150 0.24 -12.24 -12.60
C PHE A 150 0.31 -13.77 -12.48
N THR A 151 -0.83 -14.44 -12.59
CA THR A 151 -0.95 -15.91 -12.47
C THR A 151 -0.24 -16.57 -13.66
N ASN A 152 0.66 -17.50 -13.37
CA ASN A 152 1.44 -18.26 -14.36
C ASN A 152 2.54 -17.47 -15.12
N MET A 153 2.90 -16.29 -14.64
CA MET A 153 4.05 -15.56 -15.19
C MET A 153 5.28 -15.87 -14.33
N GLY A 154 6.22 -16.62 -14.90
CA GLY A 154 7.52 -16.85 -14.26
C GLY A 154 8.31 -15.54 -14.21
N VAL A 155 8.59 -15.05 -13.01
CA VAL A 155 9.51 -13.92 -12.79
C VAL A 155 10.81 -14.48 -12.24
N ASP A 156 11.87 -14.35 -13.00
CA ASP A 156 13.18 -14.85 -12.61
C ASP A 156 13.82 -13.96 -11.53
N GLY A 157 14.39 -14.58 -10.53
CA GLY A 157 15.27 -13.91 -9.56
C GLY A 157 14.62 -13.33 -8.30
N LEU A 158 13.29 -13.17 -8.24
CA LEU A 158 12.59 -12.59 -7.08
C LEU A 158 11.54 -13.50 -6.45
N MET A 159 11.36 -14.71 -6.97
CA MET A 159 10.34 -15.66 -6.45
C MET A 159 10.52 -16.07 -4.98
N TRP A 160 11.71 -15.85 -4.42
CA TRP A 160 11.99 -16.18 -3.03
C TRP A 160 11.64 -15.05 -2.04
N ILE A 161 11.26 -13.86 -2.53
CA ILE A 161 10.90 -12.70 -1.70
C ILE A 161 9.39 -12.62 -1.43
N GLY A 162 8.53 -13.31 -2.20
CA GLY A 162 7.09 -13.14 -2.12
C GLY A 162 6.27 -14.40 -1.86
#